data_01a8eb82e922b8a37738dc5084c8f0a9
#
_entry.id   01a8eb82e922b8a37738dc5084c8f0a9
#
_cell.length_a   1.000
_cell.length_b   1.000
_cell.length_c   1.000
_cell.angle_alpha   90.00
_cell.angle_beta   90.00
_cell.angle_gamma   90.00
#
_symmetry.space_group_name_H-M   'P 1'
#
loop_
_entity.id
_entity.type
_entity.pdbx_description
1 polymer ?
#
loop_
_entity_poly.entity_id
_entity_poly.type
_entity_poly.pdbx_seq_one_letter_code
_entity_poly.pdbx_strand_id
1 'polypeptide(L)'
;MKRLLYILVLLLLPYSVSAKTKAEKMGWNLAVQTFTFYPTDLCTVIDKSLELGVKYLEVFPGQKIGGKWGDRVFDYNLDVSTCKELLKYTASKGVKIVGTGVFVPGKSKEWERIFAFAKSMKLDYISCEPALEDWNLVERLAKKTGIKISVHNHPQPSEYWTPMNLLNAINHRSKLLGSCADVGHWLRCGLMPLECMRVLDGRIVSLHFKDIVDGDDFESMHDTIWGEGVIKMPSLLRELKRQKFKGWFVIEYEYRVGDLMGAIKKSIENFNRMVEEMH
;
A
#
# COMPACT_ATOMS: atom_id res chain seq x y z
N MET A 1 -29.78 -23.13 55.94
CA MET A 1 -28.62 -22.65 55.10
C MET A 1 -29.03 -22.78 53.64
N LYS A 2 -29.44 -21.67 53.00
CA LYS A 2 -29.80 -21.64 51.55
C LYS A 2 -28.54 -21.28 50.75
N ARG A 3 -28.05 -22.19 49.91
CA ARG A 3 -26.96 -21.94 48.98
C ARG A 3 -27.52 -21.20 47.77
N LEU A 4 -27.07 -19.94 47.56
CA LEU A 4 -27.37 -19.14 46.40
C LEU A 4 -26.42 -19.59 45.26
N LEU A 5 -27.01 -20.14 44.21
CA LEU A 5 -26.27 -20.53 42.98
C LEU A 5 -26.20 -19.31 42.06
N TYR A 6 -25.02 -18.68 41.93
CA TYR A 6 -24.81 -17.64 40.94
C TYR A 6 -24.58 -18.31 39.59
N ILE A 7 -25.54 -18.17 38.67
CA ILE A 7 -25.37 -18.56 37.27
C ILE A 7 -24.68 -17.38 36.56
N LEU A 8 -23.41 -17.57 36.20
CA LEU A 8 -22.66 -16.65 35.39
C LEU A 8 -23.11 -16.81 33.93
N VAL A 9 -23.97 -15.91 33.43
CA VAL A 9 -24.36 -15.86 32.02
C VAL A 9 -23.26 -15.17 31.27
N LEU A 10 -22.37 -15.93 30.62
CA LEU A 10 -21.42 -15.43 29.64
C LEU A 10 -22.21 -15.03 28.36
N LEU A 11 -22.46 -13.74 28.20
CA LEU A 11 -22.95 -13.17 26.94
C LEU A 11 -21.83 -13.31 25.88
N LEU A 12 -21.89 -14.40 25.12
CA LEU A 12 -21.14 -14.53 23.87
C LEU A 12 -21.74 -13.53 22.87
N LEU A 13 -21.14 -12.34 22.81
CA LEU A 13 -21.42 -11.43 21.70
C LEU A 13 -20.99 -12.14 20.40
N PRO A 14 -21.90 -12.29 19.42
CA PRO A 14 -21.52 -12.90 18.16
C PRO A 14 -20.46 -12.00 17.48
N TYR A 15 -19.25 -12.52 17.33
CA TYR A 15 -18.28 -11.94 16.41
C TYR A 15 -18.91 -12.06 15.02
N SER A 16 -19.54 -11.01 14.54
CA SER A 16 -19.99 -10.94 13.15
C SER A 16 -18.75 -10.88 12.27
N VAL A 17 -18.32 -12.02 11.75
CA VAL A 17 -17.36 -12.07 10.65
C VAL A 17 -18.07 -11.41 9.47
N SER A 18 -17.73 -10.16 9.20
CA SER A 18 -18.23 -9.47 8.01
C SER A 18 -17.89 -10.30 6.78
N ALA A 19 -18.89 -10.58 5.95
CA ALA A 19 -18.67 -11.31 4.70
C ALA A 19 -17.68 -10.54 3.82
N LYS A 20 -16.74 -11.28 3.18
CA LYS A 20 -15.78 -10.67 2.23
C LYS A 20 -16.50 -9.91 1.14
N THR A 21 -16.02 -8.70 0.84
CA THR A 21 -16.46 -7.89 -0.29
C THR A 21 -16.15 -8.61 -1.61
N LYS A 22 -16.76 -8.15 -2.72
CA LYS A 22 -16.45 -8.68 -4.06
C LYS A 22 -14.97 -8.46 -4.43
N ALA A 23 -14.41 -7.29 -4.08
CA ALA A 23 -12.99 -7.00 -4.23
C ALA A 23 -12.11 -8.04 -3.51
N GLU A 24 -12.36 -8.30 -2.23
CA GLU A 24 -11.60 -9.28 -1.45
C GLU A 24 -11.73 -10.72 -2.00
N LYS A 25 -12.89 -11.09 -2.54
CA LYS A 25 -13.09 -12.39 -3.22
C LYS A 25 -12.27 -12.50 -4.49
N MET A 26 -12.02 -11.39 -5.18
CA MET A 26 -11.14 -11.31 -6.35
C MET A 26 -9.65 -11.30 -5.97
N GLY A 27 -9.30 -11.18 -4.69
CA GLY A 27 -7.94 -11.03 -4.20
C GLY A 27 -7.44 -9.58 -4.26
N TRP A 28 -8.35 -8.62 -4.33
CA TRP A 28 -8.08 -7.19 -4.29
C TRP A 28 -8.25 -6.70 -2.85
N ASN A 29 -7.20 -6.22 -2.26
CA ASN A 29 -7.21 -5.78 -0.87
C ASN A 29 -6.88 -4.29 -0.79
N LEU A 30 -7.62 -3.56 0.05
CA LEU A 30 -7.31 -2.17 0.35
C LEU A 30 -6.24 -2.09 1.42
N ALA A 31 -5.27 -1.22 1.24
CA ALA A 31 -4.29 -0.82 2.26
C ALA A 31 -4.21 0.72 2.30
N VAL A 32 -3.74 1.26 3.41
CA VAL A 32 -3.45 2.68 3.53
C VAL A 32 -1.94 2.87 3.47
N GLN A 33 -1.44 3.73 2.55
CA GLN A 33 -0.11 4.30 2.65
C GLN A 33 -0.11 5.33 3.78
N THR A 34 0.70 5.10 4.80
CA THR A 34 0.63 5.93 6.00
C THR A 34 1.08 7.37 5.78
N PHE A 35 1.80 7.66 4.68
CA PHE A 35 2.15 9.02 4.26
C PHE A 35 0.93 9.90 3.99
N THR A 36 -0.21 9.32 3.66
CA THR A 36 -1.53 9.99 3.58
C THR A 36 -1.79 10.87 4.81
N PHE A 37 -1.38 10.40 5.99
CA PHE A 37 -1.59 11.10 7.26
C PHE A 37 -0.35 11.80 7.80
N TYR A 38 0.68 12.02 6.96
CA TYR A 38 1.87 12.77 7.37
C TYR A 38 1.49 14.16 7.95
N PRO A 39 2.07 14.59 9.09
CA PRO A 39 3.19 14.00 9.84
C PRO A 39 2.78 13.12 11.05
N THR A 40 1.59 12.54 11.04
CA THR A 40 1.05 11.74 12.16
C THR A 40 1.88 10.48 12.41
N ASP A 41 2.03 10.07 13.68
CA ASP A 41 2.71 8.84 14.06
C ASP A 41 1.92 7.57 13.67
N LEU A 42 2.65 6.45 13.57
CA LEU A 42 2.10 5.16 13.09
C LEU A 42 0.99 4.63 14.00
N CYS A 43 1.12 4.73 15.34
CA CYS A 43 0.08 4.25 16.25
C CYS A 43 -1.25 4.97 16.03
N THR A 44 -1.21 6.29 15.84
CA THR A 44 -2.38 7.10 15.52
C THR A 44 -2.93 6.77 14.12
N VAL A 45 -2.06 6.53 13.12
CA VAL A 45 -2.51 6.13 11.77
C VAL A 45 -3.18 4.76 11.79
N ILE A 46 -2.72 3.82 12.63
CA ILE A 46 -3.41 2.53 12.83
C ILE A 46 -4.85 2.75 13.27
N ASP A 47 -5.10 3.61 14.24
CA ASP A 47 -6.46 3.88 14.72
C ASP A 47 -7.32 4.56 13.63
N LYS A 48 -6.77 5.52 12.88
CA LYS A 48 -7.45 6.13 11.71
C LYS A 48 -7.78 5.10 10.61
N SER A 49 -6.86 4.18 10.34
CA SER A 49 -7.08 3.12 9.35
C SER A 49 -8.23 2.18 9.76
N LEU A 50 -8.32 1.86 11.04
CA LEU A 50 -9.42 1.06 11.59
C LEU A 50 -10.76 1.81 11.51
N GLU A 51 -10.78 3.12 11.75
CA GLU A 51 -11.98 3.97 11.57
C GLU A 51 -12.47 3.96 10.11
N LEU A 52 -11.54 3.87 9.15
CA LEU A 52 -11.85 3.71 7.73
C LEU A 52 -12.25 2.27 7.36
N GLY A 53 -12.19 1.32 8.29
CA GLY A 53 -12.44 -0.10 8.03
C GLY A 53 -11.31 -0.81 7.28
N VAL A 54 -10.12 -0.20 7.15
CA VAL A 54 -8.96 -0.76 6.45
C VAL A 54 -8.00 -1.40 7.45
N LYS A 55 -7.66 -2.66 7.24
CA LYS A 55 -6.83 -3.47 8.15
C LYS A 55 -5.39 -3.66 7.69
N TYR A 56 -5.04 -3.11 6.54
CA TYR A 56 -3.72 -3.27 5.94
C TYR A 56 -3.03 -1.93 5.75
N LEU A 57 -1.73 -1.90 6.00
CA LEU A 57 -0.92 -0.69 5.88
C LEU A 57 0.31 -0.94 5.00
N GLU A 58 0.64 0.06 4.21
CA GLU A 58 1.98 0.29 3.69
C GLU A 58 2.58 1.46 4.48
N VAL A 59 3.68 1.23 5.20
CA VAL A 59 4.27 2.23 6.08
C VAL A 59 5.46 2.91 5.41
N PHE A 60 5.49 4.23 5.37
CA PHE A 60 6.63 4.94 4.81
C PHE A 60 7.84 4.91 5.77
N PRO A 61 9.07 4.74 5.25
CA PRO A 61 10.28 4.73 6.06
C PRO A 61 10.54 6.12 6.66
N GLY A 62 10.95 6.15 7.93
CA GLY A 62 11.18 7.39 8.67
C GLY A 62 9.96 7.89 9.46
N GLN A 63 8.81 7.23 9.37
CA GLN A 63 7.64 7.58 10.17
C GLN A 63 7.90 7.32 11.66
N LYS A 64 7.57 8.29 12.52
CA LYS A 64 7.56 8.07 13.97
C LYS A 64 6.56 6.97 14.32
N ILE A 65 6.95 6.04 15.20
CA ILE A 65 6.05 4.95 15.61
C ILE A 65 4.99 5.44 16.58
N GLY A 66 5.36 6.32 17.52
CA GLY A 66 4.45 6.82 18.54
C GLY A 66 4.18 5.84 19.68
N GLY A 67 3.12 6.07 20.47
CA GLY A 67 2.75 5.24 21.59
C GLY A 67 3.92 5.00 22.56
N LYS A 68 4.14 3.76 22.99
CA LYS A 68 5.24 3.39 23.89
C LYS A 68 6.64 3.52 23.26
N TRP A 69 6.73 3.65 21.94
CA TRP A 69 8.02 3.78 21.22
C TRP A 69 8.45 5.23 21.01
N GLY A 70 7.54 6.21 21.27
CA GLY A 70 7.82 7.63 21.16
C GLY A 70 8.34 8.03 19.77
N ASP A 71 9.47 8.71 19.73
CA ASP A 71 10.08 9.22 18.49
C ASP A 71 10.89 8.19 17.69
N ARG A 72 10.91 6.92 18.09
CA ARG A 72 11.52 5.88 17.25
C ARG A 72 10.87 5.87 15.88
N VAL A 73 11.68 5.74 14.85
CA VAL A 73 11.20 5.73 13.47
C VAL A 73 11.07 4.32 12.92
N PHE A 74 10.08 4.11 12.08
CA PHE A 74 9.88 2.88 11.34
C PHE A 74 10.81 2.87 10.12
N ASP A 75 11.92 2.14 10.20
CA ASP A 75 12.86 1.95 9.10
C ASP A 75 13.69 0.67 9.28
N TYR A 76 14.59 0.41 8.33
CA TYR A 76 15.47 -0.76 8.34
C TYR A 76 16.58 -0.72 9.40
N ASN A 77 16.62 0.31 10.28
CA ASN A 77 17.49 0.38 11.43
C ASN A 77 16.83 -0.12 12.71
N LEU A 78 15.53 -0.42 12.68
CA LEU A 78 14.83 -0.98 13.82
C LEU A 78 15.45 -2.32 14.24
N ASP A 79 15.68 -2.47 15.54
CA ASP A 79 16.12 -3.74 16.11
C ASP A 79 15.02 -4.82 16.06
N VAL A 80 15.43 -6.09 16.06
CA VAL A 80 14.52 -7.23 15.92
C VAL A 80 13.51 -7.31 17.07
N SER A 81 13.86 -6.86 18.27
CA SER A 81 12.95 -6.84 19.43
C SER A 81 11.81 -5.86 19.18
N THR A 82 12.13 -4.64 18.76
CA THR A 82 11.15 -3.62 18.41
C THR A 82 10.24 -4.08 17.27
N CYS A 83 10.80 -4.72 16.23
CA CYS A 83 9.98 -5.32 15.16
C CYS A 83 8.98 -6.35 15.68
N LYS A 84 9.41 -7.25 16.58
CA LYS A 84 8.53 -8.26 17.19
C LYS A 84 7.43 -7.63 18.05
N GLU A 85 7.75 -6.61 18.81
CA GLU A 85 6.77 -5.89 19.62
C GLU A 85 5.73 -5.15 18.77
N LEU A 86 6.18 -4.50 17.71
CA LEU A 86 5.32 -3.80 16.78
C LEU A 86 4.38 -4.78 16.05
N LEU A 87 4.88 -5.94 15.65
CA LEU A 87 4.04 -7.01 15.08
C LEU A 87 2.97 -7.50 16.07
N LYS A 88 3.32 -7.67 17.36
CA LYS A 88 2.34 -8.03 18.38
C LYS A 88 1.27 -6.94 18.58
N TYR A 89 1.71 -5.69 18.59
CA TYR A 89 0.82 -4.55 18.75
C TYR A 89 -0.16 -4.44 17.57
N THR A 90 0.33 -4.45 16.33
CA THR A 90 -0.53 -4.38 15.15
C THR A 90 -1.50 -5.56 15.07
N ALA A 91 -1.04 -6.77 15.40
CA ALA A 91 -1.89 -7.96 15.47
C ALA A 91 -2.98 -7.82 16.55
N SER A 92 -2.67 -7.26 17.73
CA SER A 92 -3.65 -7.01 18.78
C SER A 92 -4.73 -6.01 18.38
N LYS A 93 -4.43 -5.11 17.47
CA LYS A 93 -5.38 -4.16 16.86
C LYS A 93 -6.11 -4.77 15.64
N GLY A 94 -5.77 -5.97 15.20
CA GLY A 94 -6.32 -6.59 13.99
C GLY A 94 -5.81 -5.98 12.70
N VAL A 95 -4.65 -5.32 12.74
CA VAL A 95 -3.99 -4.67 11.59
C VAL A 95 -2.76 -5.46 11.16
N LYS A 96 -2.47 -5.50 9.87
CA LYS A 96 -1.24 -6.04 9.31
C LYS A 96 -0.52 -4.98 8.48
N ILE A 97 0.77 -4.76 8.75
CA ILE A 97 1.65 -4.03 7.84
C ILE A 97 2.03 -5.01 6.72
N VAL A 98 1.66 -4.69 5.48
CA VAL A 98 1.86 -5.57 4.32
C VAL A 98 3.01 -5.11 3.43
N GLY A 99 3.32 -3.82 3.45
CA GLY A 99 4.39 -3.23 2.66
C GLY A 99 5.07 -2.09 3.38
N THR A 100 6.17 -1.66 2.85
CA THR A 100 6.88 -0.46 3.27
C THR A 100 7.55 0.20 2.08
N GLY A 101 7.56 1.53 2.07
CA GLY A 101 8.22 2.32 1.02
C GLY A 101 7.66 3.75 0.96
N VAL A 102 8.23 4.59 0.12
CA VAL A 102 9.14 4.21 -0.99
C VAL A 102 10.59 4.31 -0.51
N PHE A 103 11.37 3.23 -0.67
CA PHE A 103 12.81 3.28 -0.44
C PHE A 103 13.55 3.69 -1.72
N VAL A 104 14.45 4.66 -1.58
CA VAL A 104 15.41 5.07 -2.61
C VAL A 104 16.81 4.98 -2.00
N PRO A 105 17.40 3.78 -1.89
CA PRO A 105 18.69 3.60 -1.21
C PRO A 105 19.82 4.33 -1.92
N GLY A 106 20.61 5.07 -1.16
CA GLY A 106 21.78 5.76 -1.69
C GLY A 106 23.01 4.86 -1.89
N LYS A 107 22.98 3.63 -1.34
CA LYS A 107 24.09 2.67 -1.41
C LYS A 107 23.56 1.25 -1.52
N SER A 108 24.12 0.46 -2.42
CA SER A 108 23.72 -0.93 -2.67
C SER A 108 23.72 -1.82 -1.41
N LYS A 109 24.63 -1.59 -0.47
CA LYS A 109 24.69 -2.35 0.79
C LYS A 109 23.47 -2.19 1.72
N GLU A 110 22.66 -1.16 1.51
CA GLU A 110 21.45 -0.93 2.30
C GLU A 110 20.37 -1.96 1.99
N TRP A 111 20.38 -2.54 0.78
CA TRP A 111 19.41 -3.55 0.37
C TRP A 111 19.39 -4.76 1.29
N GLU A 112 20.54 -5.24 1.76
CA GLU A 112 20.56 -6.37 2.68
C GLU A 112 19.86 -6.08 4.00
N ARG A 113 20.00 -4.84 4.52
CA ARG A 113 19.33 -4.38 5.74
C ARG A 113 17.83 -4.18 5.50
N ILE A 114 17.45 -3.59 4.38
CA ILE A 114 16.03 -3.39 4.00
C ILE A 114 15.32 -4.75 3.90
N PHE A 115 15.90 -5.74 3.24
CA PHE A 115 15.32 -7.08 3.15
C PHE A 115 15.31 -7.82 4.50
N ALA A 116 16.33 -7.67 5.33
CA ALA A 116 16.36 -8.22 6.69
C ALA A 116 15.23 -7.62 7.56
N PHE A 117 15.04 -6.32 7.50
CA PHE A 117 13.95 -5.61 8.15
C PHE A 117 12.59 -6.08 7.64
N ALA A 118 12.38 -6.10 6.32
CA ALA A 118 11.13 -6.55 5.72
C ALA A 118 10.78 -7.99 6.12
N LYS A 119 11.78 -8.87 6.21
CA LYS A 119 11.60 -10.23 6.74
C LYS A 119 11.23 -10.23 8.22
N SER A 120 11.88 -9.41 9.04
CA SER A 120 11.58 -9.29 10.48
C SER A 120 10.17 -8.76 10.72
N MET A 121 9.68 -7.86 9.87
CA MET A 121 8.32 -7.31 9.86
C MET A 121 7.30 -8.18 9.13
N LYS A 122 7.71 -9.31 8.54
CA LYS A 122 6.86 -10.23 7.77
C LYS A 122 6.07 -9.51 6.64
N LEU A 123 6.73 -8.60 5.95
CA LEU A 123 6.13 -7.84 4.86
C LEU A 123 5.92 -8.71 3.62
N ASP A 124 4.89 -8.42 2.86
CA ASP A 124 4.58 -9.09 1.60
C ASP A 124 5.40 -8.49 0.44
N TYR A 125 5.72 -7.19 0.52
CA TYR A 125 6.49 -6.47 -0.49
C TYR A 125 7.25 -5.25 0.08
N ILE A 126 8.21 -4.78 -0.72
CA ILE A 126 8.95 -3.53 -0.51
C ILE A 126 8.63 -2.62 -1.69
N SER A 127 8.08 -1.42 -1.43
CA SER A 127 7.93 -0.36 -2.41
C SER A 127 9.23 0.44 -2.50
N CYS A 128 9.78 0.63 -3.70
CA CYS A 128 11.12 1.21 -3.84
C CYS A 128 11.44 1.65 -5.28
N GLU A 129 12.55 2.37 -5.42
CA GLU A 129 13.18 2.72 -6.70
C GLU A 129 14.66 2.30 -6.67
N PRO A 130 14.99 1.08 -7.10
CA PRO A 130 16.36 0.60 -7.12
C PRO A 130 17.20 1.35 -8.16
N ALA A 131 18.47 1.66 -7.85
CA ALA A 131 19.42 2.07 -8.88
C ALA A 131 19.61 0.96 -9.91
N LEU A 132 19.91 1.32 -11.18
CA LEU A 132 20.00 0.35 -12.28
C LEU A 132 21.05 -0.73 -12.02
N GLU A 133 22.15 -0.39 -11.37
CA GLU A 133 23.22 -1.32 -10.98
C GLU A 133 22.81 -2.30 -9.87
N ASP A 134 21.81 -2.00 -9.09
CA ASP A 134 21.38 -2.81 -7.93
C ASP A 134 20.52 -4.01 -8.30
N TRP A 135 19.99 -4.08 -9.51
CA TRP A 135 19.00 -5.09 -9.89
C TRP A 135 19.43 -6.55 -9.65
N ASN A 136 20.70 -6.86 -9.87
CA ASN A 136 21.20 -8.22 -9.63
C ASN A 136 21.19 -8.58 -8.14
N LEU A 137 21.51 -7.62 -7.27
CA LEU A 137 21.45 -7.77 -5.83
C LEU A 137 20.00 -7.88 -5.35
N VAL A 138 19.14 -6.95 -5.77
CA VAL A 138 17.73 -6.89 -5.41
C VAL A 138 17.00 -8.18 -5.80
N GLU A 139 17.20 -8.67 -7.02
CA GLU A 139 16.59 -9.93 -7.47
C GLU A 139 17.06 -11.13 -6.64
N ARG A 140 18.36 -11.22 -6.34
CA ARG A 140 18.90 -12.29 -5.50
C ARG A 140 18.28 -12.26 -4.10
N LEU A 141 18.16 -11.09 -3.49
CA LEU A 141 17.54 -10.92 -2.17
C LEU A 141 16.04 -11.25 -2.19
N ALA A 142 15.32 -10.80 -3.21
CA ALA A 142 13.90 -11.12 -3.40
C ALA A 142 13.69 -12.64 -3.51
N LYS A 143 14.49 -13.34 -4.33
CA LYS A 143 14.44 -14.80 -4.45
C LYS A 143 14.77 -15.52 -3.14
N LYS A 144 15.76 -15.03 -2.38
CA LYS A 144 16.17 -15.60 -1.09
C LYS A 144 15.09 -15.45 0.00
N THR A 145 14.34 -14.35 -0.01
CA THR A 145 13.40 -14.02 1.05
C THR A 145 11.94 -14.33 0.69
N GLY A 146 11.62 -14.43 -0.59
CA GLY A 146 10.25 -14.51 -1.11
C GLY A 146 9.50 -13.17 -1.11
N ILE A 147 10.14 -12.08 -0.67
CA ILE A 147 9.53 -10.74 -0.59
C ILE A 147 9.49 -10.13 -1.99
N LYS A 148 8.35 -9.62 -2.38
CA LYS A 148 8.19 -8.95 -3.68
C LYS A 148 8.79 -7.55 -3.67
N ILE A 149 9.26 -7.12 -4.83
CA ILE A 149 9.67 -5.73 -5.09
C ILE A 149 8.59 -5.06 -5.93
N SER A 150 8.11 -3.95 -5.43
CA SER A 150 7.05 -3.13 -6.00
C SER A 150 7.64 -1.77 -6.37
N VAL A 151 8.09 -1.60 -7.63
CA VAL A 151 8.79 -0.39 -8.05
C VAL A 151 7.80 0.73 -8.28
N HIS A 152 8.00 1.81 -7.53
CA HIS A 152 7.16 3.01 -7.60
C HIS A 152 7.59 3.90 -8.78
N ASN A 153 6.64 4.59 -9.37
CA ASN A 153 6.85 5.49 -10.49
C ASN A 153 6.62 6.95 -10.07
N HIS A 154 7.54 7.51 -9.27
CA HIS A 154 7.54 8.96 -9.07
C HIS A 154 7.67 9.68 -10.44
N PRO A 155 7.21 10.95 -10.55
CA PRO A 155 7.44 11.76 -11.73
C PRO A 155 8.92 11.97 -12.01
N GLN A 156 9.25 12.45 -13.21
CA GLN A 156 10.62 12.89 -13.50
C GLN A 156 11.16 13.80 -12.39
N PRO A 157 12.43 13.63 -11.96
CA PRO A 157 13.50 12.88 -12.65
C PRO A 157 13.63 11.39 -12.24
N SER A 158 12.61 10.74 -11.64
CA SER A 158 12.69 9.31 -11.33
C SER A 158 13.00 8.48 -12.57
N GLU A 159 13.88 7.48 -12.42
CA GLU A 159 14.19 6.53 -13.49
C GLU A 159 12.96 5.77 -13.96
N TYR A 160 11.99 5.50 -13.05
CA TYR A 160 10.84 4.62 -13.30
C TYR A 160 9.54 5.36 -13.64
N TRP A 161 9.63 6.65 -14.03
CA TRP A 161 8.46 7.46 -14.35
C TRP A 161 7.58 6.90 -15.49
N THR A 162 8.15 6.04 -16.37
CA THR A 162 7.39 5.33 -17.40
C THR A 162 7.37 3.82 -17.16
N PRO A 163 6.28 3.11 -17.56
CA PRO A 163 6.22 1.66 -17.44
C PRO A 163 7.30 0.94 -18.29
N MET A 164 7.72 1.55 -19.39
CA MET A 164 8.76 0.97 -20.26
C MET A 164 10.13 0.98 -19.58
N ASN A 165 10.47 2.03 -18.85
CA ASN A 165 11.74 2.08 -18.10
C ASN A 165 11.81 0.95 -17.08
N LEU A 166 10.71 0.72 -16.34
CA LEU A 166 10.63 -0.42 -15.44
C LEU A 166 10.75 -1.75 -16.18
N LEU A 167 10.00 -1.95 -17.25
CA LEU A 167 10.07 -3.19 -18.02
C LEU A 167 11.47 -3.48 -18.55
N ASN A 168 12.17 -2.46 -19.07
CA ASN A 168 13.55 -2.60 -19.52
C ASN A 168 14.48 -3.10 -18.40
N ALA A 169 14.27 -2.58 -17.17
CA ALA A 169 15.07 -3.00 -16.01
C ALA A 169 14.75 -4.43 -15.51
N ILE A 170 13.48 -4.85 -15.58
CA ILE A 170 13.04 -6.15 -15.01
C ILE A 170 12.68 -7.20 -16.07
N ASN A 171 12.83 -6.90 -17.35
CA ASN A 171 12.63 -7.88 -18.42
C ASN A 171 13.57 -9.07 -18.19
N HIS A 172 13.07 -10.29 -18.41
CA HIS A 172 13.80 -11.54 -18.15
C HIS A 172 14.19 -11.82 -16.68
N ARG A 173 13.76 -10.96 -15.74
CA ARG A 173 13.97 -11.17 -14.29
C ARG A 173 12.78 -11.88 -13.63
N SER A 174 12.98 -12.27 -12.38
CA SER A 174 11.97 -12.93 -11.55
C SER A 174 10.63 -12.20 -11.54
N LYS A 175 9.53 -12.96 -11.48
CA LYS A 175 8.17 -12.43 -11.27
C LYS A 175 7.94 -11.86 -9.86
N LEU A 176 8.92 -11.96 -8.96
CA LEU A 176 8.90 -11.25 -7.68
C LEU A 176 9.16 -9.74 -7.84
N LEU A 177 9.63 -9.30 -9.01
CA LEU A 177 9.91 -7.91 -9.33
C LEU A 177 8.80 -7.36 -10.22
N GLY A 178 8.19 -6.27 -9.80
CA GLY A 178 7.10 -5.64 -10.54
C GLY A 178 6.87 -4.21 -10.10
N SER A 179 5.72 -3.67 -10.47
CA SER A 179 5.36 -2.26 -10.28
C SER A 179 4.51 -2.05 -9.03
N CYS A 180 4.82 -0.98 -8.31
CA CYS A 180 3.85 -0.19 -7.56
C CYS A 180 3.29 0.85 -8.52
N ALA A 181 2.15 0.57 -9.13
CA ALA A 181 1.57 1.41 -10.17
C ALA A 181 0.88 2.64 -9.55
N ASP A 182 1.57 3.77 -9.49
CA ASP A 182 0.95 5.04 -9.14
C ASP A 182 0.25 5.64 -10.35
N VAL A 183 -1.06 5.53 -10.38
CA VAL A 183 -1.87 5.94 -11.53
C VAL A 183 -2.01 7.46 -11.64
N GLY A 184 -1.91 8.19 -10.52
CA GLY A 184 -1.91 9.65 -10.50
C GLY A 184 -0.62 10.22 -11.05
N HIS A 185 0.53 9.67 -10.66
CA HIS A 185 1.82 10.11 -11.17
C HIS A 185 1.97 9.88 -12.68
N TRP A 186 1.47 8.76 -13.22
CA TRP A 186 1.45 8.60 -14.68
C TRP A 186 0.67 9.72 -15.37
N LEU A 187 -0.54 10.03 -14.85
CA LEU A 187 -1.34 11.08 -15.47
C LEU A 187 -0.67 12.46 -15.38
N ARG A 188 -0.09 12.80 -14.21
CA ARG A 188 0.70 14.04 -14.01
C ARG A 188 1.91 14.14 -14.95
N CYS A 189 2.41 12.99 -15.42
CA CYS A 189 3.49 12.93 -16.44
C CYS A 189 2.96 12.91 -17.88
N GLY A 190 1.67 13.13 -18.10
CA GLY A 190 1.05 13.10 -19.43
C GLY A 190 0.85 11.70 -20.01
N LEU A 191 0.97 10.64 -19.19
CA LEU A 191 0.77 9.27 -19.62
C LEU A 191 -0.67 8.83 -19.32
N MET A 192 -1.19 7.95 -20.17
CA MET A 192 -2.51 7.35 -19.97
C MET A 192 -2.42 6.15 -19.02
N PRO A 193 -2.95 6.21 -17.77
CA PRO A 193 -2.80 5.13 -16.78
C PRO A 193 -3.27 3.76 -17.28
N LEU A 194 -4.32 3.70 -18.09
CA LEU A 194 -4.82 2.46 -18.67
C LEU A 194 -3.78 1.79 -19.58
N GLU A 195 -3.12 2.57 -20.43
CA GLU A 195 -2.09 2.04 -21.34
C GLU A 195 -0.83 1.63 -20.54
N CYS A 196 -0.47 2.40 -19.53
CA CYS A 196 0.63 2.03 -18.62
C CYS A 196 0.37 0.67 -17.94
N MET A 197 -0.85 0.44 -17.46
CA MET A 197 -1.24 -0.85 -16.88
C MET A 197 -1.18 -1.99 -17.90
N ARG A 198 -1.60 -1.76 -19.14
CA ARG A 198 -1.52 -2.76 -20.21
C ARG A 198 -0.09 -3.16 -20.52
N VAL A 199 0.81 -2.17 -20.58
CA VAL A 199 2.25 -2.40 -20.75
C VAL A 199 2.81 -3.28 -19.62
N LEU A 200 2.31 -3.12 -18.39
CA LEU A 200 2.76 -3.86 -17.20
C LEU A 200 1.96 -5.15 -16.94
N ASP A 201 1.29 -5.72 -17.94
CA ASP A 201 0.50 -6.95 -17.77
C ASP A 201 1.32 -8.08 -17.10
N GLY A 202 0.81 -8.58 -15.99
CA GLY A 202 1.45 -9.62 -15.17
C GLY A 202 2.68 -9.15 -14.36
N ARG A 203 2.90 -7.82 -14.28
CA ARG A 203 4.00 -7.21 -13.51
C ARG A 203 3.54 -6.26 -12.41
N ILE A 204 2.25 -6.03 -12.22
CA ILE A 204 1.75 -5.17 -11.15
C ILE A 204 1.74 -5.97 -9.84
N VAL A 205 2.40 -5.46 -8.80
CA VAL A 205 2.48 -6.02 -7.44
C VAL A 205 1.51 -5.29 -6.51
N SER A 206 1.54 -3.96 -6.53
CA SER A 206 0.64 -3.06 -5.81
C SER A 206 0.33 -1.84 -6.66
N LEU A 207 -0.65 -1.07 -6.24
CA LEU A 207 -0.98 0.21 -6.84
C LEU A 207 -1.01 1.27 -5.74
N HIS A 208 -0.42 2.45 -5.99
CA HIS A 208 -0.87 3.67 -5.33
C HIS A 208 -2.05 4.17 -6.16
N PHE A 209 -3.24 3.85 -5.66
CA PHE A 209 -4.46 4.09 -6.40
C PHE A 209 -4.99 5.47 -6.03
N LYS A 210 -4.97 6.37 -7.01
CA LYS A 210 -5.31 7.79 -6.85
C LYS A 210 -6.31 8.19 -7.93
N ASP A 211 -7.14 9.19 -7.64
CA ASP A 211 -7.83 9.98 -8.64
C ASP A 211 -7.41 11.43 -8.47
N ILE A 212 -7.31 12.17 -9.54
CA ILE A 212 -6.83 13.56 -9.50
C ILE A 212 -7.77 14.47 -10.27
N VAL A 213 -7.85 15.73 -9.85
CA VAL A 213 -8.56 16.75 -10.59
C VAL A 213 -7.82 17.13 -11.86
N ASP A 214 -8.53 17.69 -12.84
CA ASP A 214 -7.91 18.29 -14.01
C ASP A 214 -7.13 19.55 -13.62
N GLY A 215 -6.05 19.84 -14.32
CA GLY A 215 -5.20 20.99 -14.04
C GLY A 215 -4.15 21.19 -15.10
N ASP A 216 -3.59 22.41 -15.13
CA ASP A 216 -2.62 22.83 -16.13
C ASP A 216 -1.18 22.45 -15.77
N ASP A 217 -0.91 22.14 -14.50
CA ASP A 217 0.42 21.79 -13.99
C ASP A 217 0.34 20.74 -12.87
N PHE A 218 1.49 20.29 -12.41
CA PHE A 218 1.60 19.26 -11.38
C PHE A 218 0.93 19.65 -10.05
N GLU A 219 0.99 20.93 -9.66
CA GLU A 219 0.45 21.40 -8.38
C GLU A 219 -1.08 21.50 -8.41
N SER A 220 -1.63 21.96 -9.53
CA SER A 220 -3.08 22.04 -9.74
C SER A 220 -3.74 20.66 -9.88
N MET A 221 -3.00 19.66 -10.38
CA MET A 221 -3.45 18.27 -10.50
C MET A 221 -3.35 17.53 -9.16
N HIS A 222 -4.12 17.94 -8.15
CA HIS A 222 -4.10 17.31 -6.83
C HIS A 222 -5.07 16.12 -6.71
N ASP A 223 -4.88 15.30 -5.67
CA ASP A 223 -5.72 14.14 -5.39
C ASP A 223 -7.15 14.55 -5.06
N THR A 224 -8.10 13.75 -5.51
CA THR A 224 -9.52 13.90 -5.21
C THR A 224 -10.15 12.55 -4.86
N ILE A 225 -11.43 12.57 -4.48
CA ILE A 225 -12.22 11.38 -4.18
C ILE A 225 -12.23 10.45 -5.40
N TRP A 226 -11.95 9.18 -5.19
CA TRP A 226 -11.92 8.18 -6.26
C TRP A 226 -13.25 8.12 -7.03
N GLY A 227 -13.17 8.33 -8.33
CA GLY A 227 -14.31 8.39 -9.25
C GLY A 227 -14.91 9.80 -9.43
N GLU A 228 -14.34 10.82 -8.78
CA GLU A 228 -14.74 12.22 -8.96
C GLU A 228 -13.68 13.04 -9.72
N GLY A 229 -12.55 12.42 -10.07
CA GLY A 229 -11.50 13.04 -10.86
C GLY A 229 -11.56 12.65 -12.34
N VAL A 230 -10.43 12.86 -13.01
CA VAL A 230 -10.31 12.65 -14.47
C VAL A 230 -9.86 11.25 -14.86
N ILE A 231 -9.38 10.44 -13.90
CA ILE A 231 -8.97 9.07 -14.15
C ILE A 231 -10.20 8.17 -14.33
N LYS A 232 -10.29 7.51 -15.48
CA LYS A 232 -11.40 6.57 -15.77
C LYS A 232 -11.25 5.27 -14.98
N MET A 233 -11.37 5.35 -13.64
CA MET A 233 -11.14 4.23 -12.72
C MET A 233 -11.88 2.93 -13.08
N PRO A 234 -13.16 2.94 -13.50
CA PRO A 234 -13.81 1.70 -13.92
C PRO A 234 -13.09 0.98 -15.06
N SER A 235 -12.40 1.71 -15.94
CA SER A 235 -11.61 1.10 -17.03
C SER A 235 -10.32 0.46 -16.50
N LEU A 236 -9.67 1.07 -15.51
CA LEU A 236 -8.51 0.50 -14.83
C LEU A 236 -8.89 -0.79 -14.10
N LEU A 237 -10.01 -0.79 -13.37
CA LEU A 237 -10.49 -1.97 -12.65
C LEU A 237 -10.82 -3.13 -13.60
N ARG A 238 -11.47 -2.85 -14.75
CA ARG A 238 -11.72 -3.86 -15.77
C ARG A 238 -10.42 -4.44 -16.34
N GLU A 239 -9.43 -3.60 -16.58
CA GLU A 239 -8.12 -4.04 -17.06
C GLU A 239 -7.42 -4.92 -16.02
N LEU A 240 -7.41 -4.57 -14.74
CA LEU A 240 -6.87 -5.40 -13.67
C LEU A 240 -7.60 -6.75 -13.54
N LYS A 241 -8.93 -6.77 -13.75
CA LYS A 241 -9.71 -7.99 -13.81
C LYS A 241 -9.27 -8.87 -15.00
N ARG A 242 -9.07 -8.26 -16.20
CA ARG A 242 -8.56 -8.96 -17.38
C ARG A 242 -7.19 -9.61 -17.12
N GLN A 243 -6.29 -8.86 -16.44
CA GLN A 243 -4.95 -9.34 -16.05
C GLN A 243 -4.98 -10.38 -14.92
N LYS A 244 -6.15 -10.68 -14.34
CA LYS A 244 -6.30 -11.55 -13.16
C LYS A 244 -5.43 -11.07 -11.99
N PHE A 245 -5.27 -9.74 -11.87
CA PHE A 245 -4.50 -9.12 -10.80
C PHE A 245 -4.99 -9.60 -9.42
N LYS A 246 -4.04 -9.86 -8.54
CA LYS A 246 -4.25 -10.11 -7.12
C LYS A 246 -3.19 -9.36 -6.35
N GLY A 247 -3.60 -8.43 -5.49
CA GLY A 247 -2.65 -7.58 -4.78
C GLY A 247 -3.31 -6.45 -4.01
N TRP A 248 -2.60 -5.37 -3.89
CA TRP A 248 -2.90 -4.27 -2.99
C TRP A 248 -3.30 -3.02 -3.77
N PHE A 249 -4.47 -2.49 -3.45
CA PHE A 249 -4.88 -1.13 -3.78
C PHE A 249 -4.52 -0.27 -2.57
N VAL A 250 -3.43 0.46 -2.67
CA VAL A 250 -2.93 1.28 -1.56
C VAL A 250 -3.50 2.69 -1.72
N ILE A 251 -4.23 3.12 -0.70
CA ILE A 251 -4.78 4.47 -0.61
C ILE A 251 -3.63 5.39 -0.24
N GLU A 252 -3.19 6.20 -1.18
CA GLU A 252 -2.30 7.31 -0.93
C GLU A 252 -3.00 8.58 -1.38
N TYR A 253 -3.34 9.43 -0.41
CA TYR A 253 -4.04 10.68 -0.64
C TYR A 253 -3.19 11.82 -0.07
N GLU A 254 -2.60 12.60 -0.95
CA GLU A 254 -1.61 13.60 -0.58
C GLU A 254 -2.19 15.01 -0.44
N TYR A 255 -3.39 15.26 -0.97
CA TYR A 255 -4.08 16.54 -0.82
C TYR A 255 -4.80 16.60 0.54
N ARG A 256 -4.13 17.16 1.54
CA ARG A 256 -4.57 17.15 2.95
C ARG A 256 -5.38 18.39 3.33
N VAL A 257 -6.12 18.96 2.37
CA VAL A 257 -6.99 20.12 2.61
C VAL A 257 -8.42 19.65 2.84
N GLY A 258 -9.09 20.22 3.84
CA GLY A 258 -10.47 19.89 4.18
C GLY A 258 -10.63 18.58 4.98
N ASP A 259 -11.72 17.86 4.74
CA ASP A 259 -12.04 16.59 5.44
C ASP A 259 -11.36 15.38 4.77
N LEU A 260 -10.10 15.16 5.12
CA LEU A 260 -9.30 14.03 4.60
C LEU A 260 -9.95 12.68 4.91
N MET A 261 -10.46 12.48 6.14
CA MET A 261 -11.07 11.21 6.52
C MET A 261 -12.35 10.94 5.73
N GLY A 262 -13.20 11.95 5.56
CA GLY A 262 -14.41 11.86 4.74
C GLY A 262 -14.10 11.58 3.27
N ALA A 263 -13.08 12.22 2.69
CA ALA A 263 -12.65 12.00 1.31
C ALA A 263 -12.17 10.55 1.10
N ILE A 264 -11.36 10.01 2.02
CA ILE A 264 -10.88 8.62 1.93
C ILE A 264 -12.05 7.64 2.12
N LYS A 265 -12.92 7.86 3.10
CA LYS A 265 -14.11 7.03 3.31
C LYS A 265 -14.97 6.96 2.05
N LYS A 266 -15.22 8.11 1.43
CA LYS A 266 -15.99 8.20 0.19
C LYS A 266 -15.29 7.50 -0.98
N SER A 267 -13.97 7.60 -1.05
CA SER A 267 -13.16 6.88 -2.05
C SER A 267 -13.31 5.36 -1.91
N ILE A 268 -13.29 4.84 -0.68
CA ILE A 268 -13.50 3.41 -0.38
C ILE A 268 -14.92 2.97 -0.79
N GLU A 269 -15.94 3.76 -0.47
CA GLU A 269 -17.32 3.50 -0.87
C GLU A 269 -17.46 3.44 -2.39
N ASN A 270 -16.88 4.42 -3.09
CA ASN A 270 -16.90 4.48 -4.55
C ASN A 270 -16.14 3.29 -5.18
N PHE A 271 -14.98 2.91 -4.62
CA PHE A 271 -14.25 1.71 -5.07
C PHE A 271 -15.11 0.46 -4.97
N ASN A 272 -15.72 0.22 -3.81
CA ASN A 272 -16.56 -0.94 -3.61
C ASN A 272 -17.75 -0.96 -4.59
N ARG A 273 -18.40 0.19 -4.79
CA ARG A 273 -19.49 0.33 -5.76
C ARG A 273 -19.02 0.02 -7.18
N MET A 274 -17.91 0.62 -7.64
CA MET A 274 -17.35 0.34 -8.97
C MET A 274 -17.02 -1.14 -9.16
N VAL A 275 -16.51 -1.82 -8.12
CA VAL A 275 -16.22 -3.27 -8.17
C VAL A 275 -17.52 -4.08 -8.22
N GLU A 276 -18.56 -3.74 -7.45
CA GLU A 276 -19.86 -4.44 -7.51
C GLU A 276 -20.52 -4.29 -8.89
N GLU A 277 -20.42 -3.14 -9.54
CA GLU A 277 -20.97 -2.85 -10.87
C GLU A 277 -20.20 -3.51 -12.02
N MET A 278 -19.00 -4.05 -11.77
CA MET A 278 -18.26 -4.79 -12.81
C MET A 278 -18.90 -6.14 -13.11
N HIS A 279 -19.41 -6.28 -14.31
CA HIS A 279 -19.92 -7.54 -14.88
C HIS A 279 -18.82 -8.51 -15.31
#